data_914d19beb0f0dd09fa18574752a975ee
#
_entry.id   914d19beb0f0dd09fa18574752a975ee
#
_cell.length_a   1.000
_cell.length_b   1.000
_cell.length_c   1.000
_cell.angle_alpha   90.00
_cell.angle_beta   90.00
_cell.angle_gamma   90.00
#
_symmetry.space_group_name_H-M   'P 1'
#
loop_
_entity.id
_entity.type
_entity.pdbx_description
1 polymer ?
#
loop_
_entity_poly.entity_id
_entity_poly.type
_entity_poly.pdbx_seq_one_letter_code
_entity_poly.pdbx_strand_id
1 'polypeptide(L)'
;MIPEVQNMDGALYADVTPNSLGLPVYTPLCHIPIPYSIYWKQLGKSFEEQAKATCPVDTGYLRDHIGYHMDSGGCEVWSDAPYSAYQEYGTSRMKAQPYFEAALVNAYSEVEGSMMALADEFMDNDADLFVLTNRCGREGTLEECYGDLERLDKIIAFMKKSNESTAAEAGWYYDLTPLIDAKEEIYARVQQLKEIEAMRQAQGLGGFLAELFGMMFAQLLMAPVTMFEIMLDDINNGNDPNHYPSHQKEK
;
A
#
# COMPACT_ATOMS: atom_id res chain seq x y z
N MET A 1 -13.25 -12.27 -15.95
CA MET A 1 -14.72 -12.29 -16.14
C MET A 1 -15.02 -11.22 -17.18
N ILE A 2 -15.89 -11.46 -18.15
CA ILE A 2 -16.20 -10.47 -19.20
C ILE A 2 -17.36 -9.62 -18.68
N PRO A 3 -17.34 -8.28 -18.88
CA PRO A 3 -18.45 -7.41 -18.50
C PRO A 3 -19.75 -7.83 -19.20
N GLU A 4 -20.86 -7.65 -18.52
CA GLU A 4 -22.17 -7.92 -19.08
C GLU A 4 -22.52 -6.88 -20.14
N VAL A 5 -22.84 -7.34 -21.35
CA VAL A 5 -23.28 -6.47 -22.45
C VAL A 5 -24.77 -6.19 -22.29
N GLN A 6 -25.14 -4.92 -22.19
CA GLN A 6 -26.51 -4.45 -22.05
C GLN A 6 -27.07 -4.08 -23.41
N ASN A 7 -28.32 -4.51 -23.66
CA ASN A 7 -29.06 -4.13 -24.84
C ASN A 7 -30.08 -3.06 -24.47
N MET A 8 -29.87 -1.84 -24.93
CA MET A 8 -30.76 -0.69 -24.70
C MET A 8 -31.38 -0.25 -26.04
N ASP A 9 -32.63 -0.65 -26.26
CA ASP A 9 -33.39 -0.30 -27.48
C ASP A 9 -32.69 -0.65 -28.80
N GLY A 10 -31.94 -1.77 -28.81
CA GLY A 10 -31.19 -2.24 -29.98
C GLY A 10 -29.74 -1.79 -30.04
N ALA A 11 -29.33 -0.82 -29.25
CA ALA A 11 -27.94 -0.42 -29.06
C ALA A 11 -27.26 -1.33 -28.03
N LEU A 12 -25.94 -1.47 -28.11
CA LEU A 12 -25.10 -2.27 -27.20
C LEU A 12 -24.21 -1.38 -26.38
N TYR A 13 -24.15 -1.66 -25.07
CA TYR A 13 -23.31 -0.97 -24.11
C TYR A 13 -22.64 -1.98 -23.17
N ALA A 14 -21.44 -1.68 -22.72
CA ALA A 14 -20.78 -2.42 -21.65
C ALA A 14 -19.93 -1.50 -20.79
N ASP A 15 -20.11 -1.59 -19.47
CA ASP A 15 -19.30 -0.91 -18.47
C ASP A 15 -18.16 -1.82 -18.04
N VAL A 16 -16.95 -1.45 -18.42
CA VAL A 16 -15.72 -2.16 -18.06
C VAL A 16 -15.12 -1.50 -16.83
N THR A 17 -15.37 -2.09 -15.69
CA THR A 17 -14.85 -1.64 -14.39
C THR A 17 -13.96 -2.72 -13.78
N PRO A 18 -13.11 -2.42 -12.79
CA PRO A 18 -12.34 -3.45 -12.10
C PRO A 18 -13.25 -4.55 -11.53
N ASN A 19 -14.39 -4.17 -10.95
CA ASN A 19 -15.37 -5.12 -10.39
C ASN A 19 -15.97 -6.03 -11.45
N SER A 20 -16.32 -5.50 -12.63
CA SER A 20 -16.87 -6.30 -13.72
C SER A 20 -15.86 -7.30 -14.28
N LEU A 21 -14.56 -7.00 -14.14
CA LEU A 21 -13.45 -7.86 -14.54
C LEU A 21 -12.99 -8.80 -13.41
N GLY A 22 -13.52 -8.66 -12.20
CA GLY A 22 -13.10 -9.43 -11.03
C GLY A 22 -11.73 -9.03 -10.49
N LEU A 23 -11.26 -7.81 -10.81
CA LEU A 23 -10.00 -7.26 -10.33
C LEU A 23 -10.19 -6.61 -8.94
N PRO A 24 -9.19 -6.63 -8.06
CA PRO A 24 -9.25 -5.96 -6.77
C PRO A 24 -9.30 -4.44 -6.98
N VAL A 25 -10.17 -3.75 -6.24
CA VAL A 25 -10.38 -2.29 -6.40
C VAL A 25 -9.56 -1.48 -5.41
N TYR A 26 -9.34 -2.03 -4.22
CA TYR A 26 -8.65 -1.35 -3.14
C TYR A 26 -7.60 -2.25 -2.51
N THR A 27 -6.53 -1.64 -2.04
CA THR A 27 -5.64 -2.29 -1.09
C THR A 27 -6.30 -2.33 0.29
N PRO A 28 -6.31 -3.49 0.99
CA PRO A 28 -7.10 -3.69 2.21
C PRO A 28 -6.75 -2.74 3.35
N LEU A 29 -5.50 -2.27 3.42
CA LEU A 29 -4.98 -1.51 4.55
C LEU A 29 -5.07 -0.01 4.39
N CYS A 30 -4.79 0.49 3.20
CA CYS A 30 -4.75 1.92 2.94
C CYS A 30 -6.03 2.43 2.29
N HIS A 31 -6.96 1.57 1.88
CA HIS A 31 -8.14 1.92 1.06
C HIS A 31 -7.79 2.74 -0.19
N ILE A 32 -6.57 2.54 -0.70
CA ILE A 32 -6.07 3.24 -1.87
C ILE A 32 -6.58 2.51 -3.11
N PRO A 33 -7.28 3.19 -4.03
CA PRO A 33 -7.72 2.56 -5.27
C PRO A 33 -6.53 2.15 -6.13
N ILE A 34 -6.59 0.95 -6.71
CA ILE A 34 -5.58 0.49 -7.67
C ILE A 34 -5.76 1.26 -8.99
N PRO A 35 -4.68 1.82 -9.57
CA PRO A 35 -4.79 2.74 -10.71
C PRO A 35 -4.96 2.03 -12.05
N TYR A 36 -6.06 1.37 -12.26
CA TYR A 36 -6.34 0.75 -13.55
C TYR A 36 -6.59 1.77 -14.68
N SER A 37 -6.82 3.02 -14.34
CA SER A 37 -7.11 4.10 -15.29
C SER A 37 -6.07 4.25 -16.41
N ILE A 38 -4.81 3.87 -16.17
CA ILE A 38 -3.77 3.85 -17.19
C ILE A 38 -4.05 2.84 -18.31
N TYR A 39 -4.86 1.83 -18.05
CA TYR A 39 -5.21 0.78 -19.02
C TYR A 39 -6.56 1.00 -19.69
N TRP A 40 -7.45 1.85 -19.15
CA TRP A 40 -8.76 2.08 -19.74
C TRP A 40 -8.70 2.65 -21.14
N LYS A 41 -7.76 3.56 -21.37
CA LYS A 41 -7.53 4.12 -22.71
C LYS A 41 -7.07 3.06 -23.72
N GLN A 42 -6.16 2.19 -23.31
CA GLN A 42 -5.67 1.10 -24.17
C GLN A 42 -6.80 0.13 -24.49
N LEU A 43 -7.58 -0.27 -23.48
CA LEU A 43 -8.72 -1.15 -23.64
C LEU A 43 -9.79 -0.55 -24.55
N GLY A 44 -10.21 0.70 -24.30
CA GLY A 44 -11.22 1.37 -25.12
C GLY A 44 -10.76 1.55 -26.57
N LYS A 45 -9.50 1.95 -26.78
CA LYS A 45 -8.93 2.10 -28.12
C LYS A 45 -8.87 0.76 -28.86
N SER A 46 -8.37 -0.29 -28.22
CA SER A 46 -8.30 -1.63 -28.79
C SER A 46 -9.70 -2.16 -29.14
N PHE A 47 -10.68 -1.97 -28.24
CA PHE A 47 -12.07 -2.31 -28.51
C PHE A 47 -12.61 -1.59 -29.75
N GLU A 48 -12.46 -0.27 -29.81
CA GLU A 48 -12.97 0.54 -30.93
C GLU A 48 -12.35 0.09 -32.25
N GLU A 49 -11.03 -0.09 -32.30
CA GLU A 49 -10.31 -0.54 -33.50
C GLU A 49 -10.78 -1.92 -33.97
N GLN A 50 -10.90 -2.88 -33.06
CA GLN A 50 -11.31 -4.25 -33.39
C GLN A 50 -12.80 -4.35 -33.76
N ALA A 51 -13.68 -3.68 -33.01
CA ALA A 51 -15.09 -3.65 -33.31
C ALA A 51 -15.37 -3.00 -34.66
N LYS A 52 -14.71 -1.88 -34.99
CA LYS A 52 -14.82 -1.22 -36.31
C LYS A 52 -14.23 -2.05 -37.47
N ALA A 53 -13.23 -2.89 -37.17
CA ALA A 53 -12.61 -3.75 -38.19
C ALA A 53 -13.48 -4.99 -38.50
N THR A 54 -14.25 -5.47 -37.53
CA THR A 54 -15.03 -6.72 -37.64
C THR A 54 -16.51 -6.51 -37.86
N CYS A 55 -17.04 -5.30 -37.55
CA CYS A 55 -18.48 -5.02 -37.75
C CYS A 55 -18.88 -5.14 -39.21
N PRO A 56 -20.09 -5.64 -39.52
CA PRO A 56 -20.62 -5.68 -40.88
C PRO A 56 -20.75 -4.25 -41.42
N VAL A 57 -20.23 -4.05 -42.66
CA VAL A 57 -20.27 -2.74 -43.33
C VAL A 57 -21.18 -2.78 -44.53
N ASP A 58 -22.29 -2.03 -44.47
CA ASP A 58 -23.13 -1.70 -45.62
C ASP A 58 -22.95 -0.22 -45.97
N THR A 59 -23.56 0.65 -45.17
CA THR A 59 -23.43 2.11 -45.34
C THR A 59 -22.31 2.73 -44.52
N GLY A 60 -21.73 1.98 -43.59
CA GLY A 60 -20.77 2.46 -42.59
C GLY A 60 -21.41 3.00 -41.31
N TYR A 61 -22.74 3.17 -41.28
CA TYR A 61 -23.43 3.73 -40.13
C TYR A 61 -23.11 3.00 -38.79
N LEU A 62 -23.14 1.66 -38.81
CA LEU A 62 -22.80 0.85 -37.61
C LEU A 62 -21.39 1.15 -37.12
N ARG A 63 -20.42 1.14 -38.02
CA ARG A 63 -19.02 1.39 -37.74
C ARG A 63 -18.78 2.78 -37.14
N ASP A 64 -19.47 3.79 -37.68
CA ASP A 64 -19.31 5.17 -37.25
C ASP A 64 -19.97 5.45 -35.89
N HIS A 65 -20.82 4.53 -35.40
CA HIS A 65 -21.51 4.57 -34.11
C HIS A 65 -20.89 3.64 -33.04
N ILE A 66 -19.68 3.15 -33.26
CA ILE A 66 -18.88 2.42 -32.29
C ILE A 66 -17.89 3.38 -31.64
N GLY A 67 -17.81 3.36 -30.33
CA GLY A 67 -16.90 4.21 -29.58
C GLY A 67 -16.67 3.76 -28.14
N TYR A 68 -15.91 4.56 -27.42
CA TYR A 68 -15.66 4.36 -26.00
C TYR A 68 -15.53 5.70 -25.26
N HIS A 69 -15.79 5.66 -23.98
CA HIS A 69 -15.52 6.75 -23.04
C HIS A 69 -14.80 6.22 -21.82
N MET A 70 -13.93 7.03 -21.25
CA MET A 70 -13.24 6.70 -20.00
C MET A 70 -13.69 7.64 -18.92
N ASP A 71 -13.91 7.08 -17.73
CA ASP A 71 -14.05 7.85 -16.50
C ASP A 71 -13.05 7.41 -15.43
N SER A 72 -13.20 7.92 -14.22
CA SER A 72 -12.33 7.59 -13.09
C SER A 72 -12.43 6.12 -12.64
N GLY A 73 -13.54 5.45 -12.93
CA GLY A 73 -13.86 4.11 -12.46
C GLY A 73 -13.70 3.02 -13.51
N GLY A 74 -13.67 3.38 -14.80
CA GLY A 74 -13.67 2.37 -15.86
C GLY A 74 -13.66 2.92 -17.28
N CYS A 75 -14.06 2.05 -18.19
CA CYS A 75 -14.23 2.36 -19.60
C CYS A 75 -15.61 1.89 -20.05
N GLU A 76 -16.45 2.81 -20.47
CA GLU A 76 -17.69 2.51 -21.13
C GLU A 76 -17.42 2.32 -22.62
N VAL A 77 -17.90 1.22 -23.19
CA VAL A 77 -17.82 0.93 -24.62
C VAL A 77 -19.22 0.78 -25.18
N TRP A 78 -19.44 1.25 -26.40
CA TRP A 78 -20.78 1.21 -27.02
C TRP A 78 -20.76 0.98 -28.51
N SER A 79 -21.92 0.53 -28.98
CA SER A 79 -22.36 0.57 -30.36
C SER A 79 -23.82 1.07 -30.36
N ASP A 80 -24.00 2.38 -30.55
CA ASP A 80 -25.29 3.06 -30.35
C ASP A 80 -26.20 3.08 -31.58
N ALA A 81 -25.81 2.35 -32.64
CA ALA A 81 -26.73 2.12 -33.75
C ALA A 81 -27.94 1.28 -33.29
N PRO A 82 -29.19 1.68 -33.62
CA PRO A 82 -30.40 1.04 -33.09
C PRO A 82 -30.59 -0.42 -33.49
N TYR A 83 -29.76 -0.95 -34.34
CA TYR A 83 -29.78 -2.33 -34.81
C TYR A 83 -28.50 -3.12 -34.44
N SER A 84 -27.63 -2.57 -33.62
CA SER A 84 -26.37 -3.19 -33.16
C SER A 84 -26.62 -4.58 -32.56
N ALA A 85 -27.60 -4.69 -31.66
CA ALA A 85 -27.97 -5.94 -31.02
C ALA A 85 -28.50 -6.99 -32.02
N TYR A 86 -29.20 -6.55 -33.06
CA TYR A 86 -29.65 -7.47 -34.11
C TYR A 86 -28.50 -8.02 -34.95
N GLN A 87 -27.46 -7.24 -35.16
CA GLN A 87 -26.24 -7.71 -35.83
C GLN A 87 -25.49 -8.70 -34.94
N GLU A 88 -25.31 -8.36 -33.66
CA GLU A 88 -24.58 -9.20 -32.71
C GLU A 88 -25.26 -10.55 -32.51
N TYR A 89 -26.55 -10.56 -32.15
CA TYR A 89 -27.27 -11.76 -31.73
C TYR A 89 -28.09 -12.40 -32.86
N GLY A 90 -28.26 -11.71 -33.96
CA GLY A 90 -29.11 -12.15 -35.05
C GLY A 90 -30.61 -11.99 -34.74
N THR A 91 -31.44 -12.42 -35.66
CA THR A 91 -32.89 -12.45 -35.53
C THR A 91 -33.44 -13.75 -36.12
N SER A 92 -34.75 -13.99 -36.03
CA SER A 92 -35.38 -15.14 -36.72
C SER A 92 -35.20 -15.16 -38.24
N ARG A 93 -34.76 -14.02 -38.84
CA ARG A 93 -34.59 -13.84 -40.29
C ARG A 93 -33.17 -13.54 -40.70
N MET A 94 -32.27 -13.19 -39.74
CA MET A 94 -30.90 -12.79 -40.00
C MET A 94 -29.97 -13.60 -39.12
N LYS A 95 -28.91 -14.15 -39.69
CA LYS A 95 -27.88 -14.85 -38.94
C LYS A 95 -27.08 -13.85 -38.10
N ALA A 96 -26.74 -14.21 -36.87
CA ALA A 96 -25.83 -13.44 -36.02
C ALA A 96 -24.48 -13.21 -36.68
N GLN A 97 -23.95 -12.02 -36.51
CA GLN A 97 -22.61 -11.59 -36.94
C GLN A 97 -21.95 -10.89 -35.75
N PRO A 98 -21.48 -11.66 -34.75
CA PRO A 98 -20.93 -11.09 -33.53
C PRO A 98 -19.65 -10.32 -33.82
N TYR A 99 -19.58 -9.10 -33.34
CA TYR A 99 -18.44 -8.20 -33.49
C TYR A 99 -18.13 -7.47 -32.18
N PHE A 100 -19.15 -7.18 -31.36
CA PHE A 100 -19.04 -6.39 -30.16
C PHE A 100 -18.39 -7.17 -29.00
N GLU A 101 -19.00 -8.30 -28.62
CA GLU A 101 -18.48 -9.16 -27.54
C GLU A 101 -17.09 -9.68 -27.89
N ALA A 102 -16.87 -10.10 -29.13
CA ALA A 102 -15.57 -10.58 -29.58
C ALA A 102 -14.48 -9.50 -29.48
N ALA A 103 -14.78 -8.26 -29.88
CA ALA A 103 -13.86 -7.14 -29.76
C ALA A 103 -13.57 -6.82 -28.28
N LEU A 104 -14.58 -6.87 -27.41
CA LEU A 104 -14.42 -6.61 -25.98
C LEU A 104 -13.52 -7.65 -25.32
N VAL A 105 -13.74 -8.94 -25.61
CA VAL A 105 -12.90 -10.04 -25.11
C VAL A 105 -11.44 -9.87 -25.53
N ASN A 106 -11.23 -9.57 -26.81
CA ASN A 106 -9.87 -9.40 -27.33
C ASN A 106 -9.17 -8.16 -26.74
N ALA A 107 -9.89 -7.04 -26.64
CA ALA A 107 -9.35 -5.81 -26.04
C ALA A 107 -8.99 -6.02 -24.56
N TYR A 108 -9.83 -6.73 -23.82
CA TYR A 108 -9.51 -7.11 -22.45
C TYR A 108 -8.27 -8.01 -22.37
N SER A 109 -8.19 -9.04 -23.20
CA SER A 109 -7.04 -9.97 -23.22
C SER A 109 -5.71 -9.27 -23.50
N GLU A 110 -5.71 -8.17 -24.25
CA GLU A 110 -4.50 -7.36 -24.52
C GLU A 110 -3.96 -6.66 -23.25
N VAL A 111 -4.85 -6.25 -22.35
CA VAL A 111 -4.46 -5.47 -21.16
C VAL A 111 -4.52 -6.27 -19.87
N GLU A 112 -5.17 -7.44 -19.86
CA GLU A 112 -5.41 -8.29 -18.69
C GLU A 112 -4.11 -8.58 -17.91
N GLY A 113 -3.08 -9.04 -18.61
CA GLY A 113 -1.81 -9.39 -17.99
C GLY A 113 -1.16 -8.20 -17.27
N SER A 114 -1.26 -7.01 -17.85
CA SER A 114 -0.72 -5.79 -17.27
C SER A 114 -1.57 -5.29 -16.10
N MET A 115 -2.89 -5.41 -16.18
CA MET A 115 -3.79 -5.07 -15.08
C MET A 115 -3.59 -6.02 -13.88
N MET A 116 -3.43 -7.31 -14.14
CA MET A 116 -3.15 -8.30 -13.09
C MET A 116 -1.79 -8.04 -12.43
N ALA A 117 -0.74 -7.80 -13.23
CA ALA A 117 0.59 -7.48 -12.70
C ALA A 117 0.57 -6.21 -11.83
N LEU A 118 -0.20 -5.19 -12.24
CA LEU A 118 -0.40 -3.98 -11.44
C LEU A 118 -1.11 -4.29 -10.12
N ALA A 119 -2.16 -5.12 -10.16
CA ALA A 119 -2.88 -5.54 -8.96
C ALA A 119 -1.97 -6.30 -7.99
N ASP A 120 -1.19 -7.25 -8.49
CA ASP A 120 -0.24 -8.04 -7.71
C ASP A 120 0.83 -7.13 -7.08
N GLU A 121 1.39 -6.17 -7.84
CA GLU A 121 2.35 -5.20 -7.32
C GLU A 121 1.75 -4.35 -6.19
N PHE A 122 0.50 -3.89 -6.33
CA PHE A 122 -0.17 -3.14 -5.28
C PHE A 122 -0.51 -3.99 -4.06
N MET A 123 -0.95 -5.22 -4.26
CA MET A 123 -1.25 -6.15 -3.16
C MET A 123 0.01 -6.55 -2.39
N ASP A 124 1.11 -6.79 -3.07
CA ASP A 124 2.40 -7.08 -2.45
C ASP A 124 2.93 -5.87 -1.67
N ASN A 125 2.85 -4.68 -2.25
CA ASN A 125 3.23 -3.44 -1.57
C ASN A 125 2.32 -3.14 -0.37
N ASP A 126 1.03 -3.45 -0.43
CA ASP A 126 0.10 -3.27 0.68
C ASP A 126 0.41 -4.25 1.83
N ALA A 127 0.67 -5.52 1.52
CA ALA A 127 1.12 -6.50 2.51
C ALA A 127 2.43 -6.07 3.17
N ASP A 128 3.37 -5.56 2.40
CA ASP A 128 4.60 -4.97 2.88
C ASP A 128 4.33 -3.71 3.74
N LEU A 129 3.47 -2.80 3.29
CA LEU A 129 3.10 -1.59 4.03
C LEU A 129 2.47 -1.94 5.39
N PHE A 130 1.66 -3.00 5.48
CA PHE A 130 1.12 -3.49 6.75
C PHE A 130 2.21 -4.00 7.70
N VAL A 131 3.11 -4.79 7.18
CA VAL A 131 4.28 -5.24 7.93
C VAL A 131 5.11 -4.03 8.39
N LEU A 132 5.21 -2.98 7.55
CA LEU A 132 5.95 -1.74 7.78
C LEU A 132 5.34 -0.89 8.90
N THR A 133 4.05 -0.56 8.79
CA THR A 133 3.36 0.26 9.80
C THR A 133 3.28 -0.44 11.15
N ASN A 134 3.14 -1.76 11.16
CA ASN A 134 3.15 -2.54 12.40
C ASN A 134 4.57 -2.79 12.95
N ARG A 135 5.59 -2.88 12.10
CA ARG A 135 6.98 -3.15 12.47
C ARG A 135 7.74 -1.87 12.83
N CYS A 136 7.73 -0.86 11.97
CA CYS A 136 8.42 0.40 12.21
C CYS A 136 7.83 1.22 13.36
N GLY A 137 6.57 1.05 13.68
CA GLY A 137 5.97 1.66 14.86
C GLY A 137 6.48 1.10 16.18
N ARG A 138 7.06 -0.14 16.21
CA ARG A 138 7.40 -0.86 17.45
C ARG A 138 8.78 -1.50 17.49
N GLU A 139 9.26 -2.15 16.43
CA GLU A 139 10.44 -3.04 16.50
C GLU A 139 11.38 -2.99 15.28
N GLY A 140 11.15 -2.12 14.28
CA GLY A 140 11.94 -2.08 13.06
C GLY A 140 13.39 -1.59 13.26
N THR A 141 14.32 -2.21 12.57
CA THR A 141 15.71 -1.75 12.47
C THR A 141 15.82 -0.54 11.56
N LEU A 142 16.92 0.19 11.68
CA LEU A 142 17.20 1.36 10.84
C LEU A 142 17.23 0.98 9.35
N GLU A 143 17.79 -0.18 9.01
CA GLU A 143 17.92 -0.70 7.65
C GLU A 143 16.54 -1.05 7.06
N GLU A 144 15.68 -1.67 7.85
CA GLU A 144 14.30 -1.96 7.46
C GLU A 144 13.52 -0.68 7.17
N CYS A 145 13.61 0.34 8.04
CA CYS A 145 12.96 1.63 7.80
C CYS A 145 13.44 2.33 6.52
N TYR A 146 14.71 2.21 6.16
CA TYR A 146 15.20 2.75 4.88
C TYR A 146 14.66 1.98 3.68
N GLY A 147 14.61 0.65 3.75
CA GLY A 147 13.98 -0.17 2.71
C GLY A 147 12.53 0.20 2.49
N ASP A 148 11.83 0.50 3.56
CA ASP A 148 10.43 0.91 3.58
C ASP A 148 10.22 2.29 2.94
N LEU A 149 11.07 3.26 3.26
CA LEU A 149 11.05 4.57 2.61
C LEU A 149 11.30 4.46 1.11
N GLU A 150 12.22 3.60 0.67
CA GLU A 150 12.50 3.40 -0.75
C GLU A 150 11.28 2.81 -1.49
N ARG A 151 10.56 1.87 -0.86
CA ARG A 151 9.33 1.29 -1.41
C ARG A 151 8.22 2.32 -1.51
N LEU A 152 7.97 3.09 -0.43
CA LEU A 152 6.99 4.18 -0.45
C LEU A 152 7.31 5.23 -1.53
N ASP A 153 8.58 5.57 -1.71
CA ASP A 153 8.99 6.50 -2.76
C ASP A 153 8.67 5.98 -4.16
N LYS A 154 8.84 4.69 -4.42
CA LYS A 154 8.47 4.06 -5.70
C LYS A 154 6.96 4.12 -5.93
N ILE A 155 6.14 3.80 -4.91
CA ILE A 155 4.68 3.86 -4.99
C ILE A 155 4.21 5.30 -5.22
N ILE A 156 4.73 6.26 -4.45
CA ILE A 156 4.39 7.68 -4.61
C ILE A 156 4.78 8.20 -5.99
N ALA A 157 5.97 7.84 -6.48
CA ALA A 157 6.43 8.24 -7.81
C ALA A 157 5.54 7.67 -8.92
N PHE A 158 5.14 6.42 -8.80
CA PHE A 158 4.22 5.77 -9.72
C PHE A 158 2.85 6.46 -9.72
N MET A 159 2.26 6.71 -8.55
CA MET A 159 0.97 7.39 -8.43
C MET A 159 1.02 8.84 -8.93
N LYS A 160 2.11 9.58 -8.67
CA LYS A 160 2.32 10.91 -9.24
C LYS A 160 2.34 10.88 -10.76
N LYS A 161 3.08 9.94 -11.35
CA LYS A 161 3.12 9.76 -12.81
C LYS A 161 1.76 9.40 -13.39
N SER A 162 0.98 8.56 -12.68
CA SER A 162 -0.40 8.26 -13.06
C SER A 162 -1.29 9.50 -13.00
N ASN A 163 -1.18 10.30 -11.94
CA ASN A 163 -1.91 11.57 -11.82
C ASN A 163 -1.57 12.55 -12.95
N GLU A 164 -0.30 12.62 -13.36
CA GLU A 164 0.13 13.48 -14.47
C GLU A 164 -0.38 13.02 -15.82
N SER A 165 -0.41 11.70 -16.06
CA SER A 165 -0.79 11.15 -17.37
C SER A 165 -2.30 10.96 -17.55
N THR A 166 -3.02 10.60 -16.48
CA THR A 166 -4.44 10.24 -16.51
C THR A 166 -5.35 11.36 -16.01
N ALA A 167 -4.89 12.19 -15.10
CA ALA A 167 -5.68 13.28 -14.54
C ALA A 167 -6.03 14.34 -15.60
N ALA A 168 -5.12 14.59 -16.54
CA ALA A 168 -5.37 15.51 -17.65
C ALA A 168 -6.45 15.01 -18.62
N GLU A 169 -6.64 13.68 -18.71
CA GLU A 169 -7.55 13.06 -19.68
C GLU A 169 -8.90 12.63 -19.05
N ALA A 170 -8.91 12.25 -17.76
CA ALA A 170 -10.10 11.70 -17.10
C ALA A 170 -10.59 12.49 -15.87
N GLY A 171 -9.89 13.56 -15.48
CA GLY A 171 -10.26 14.40 -14.33
C GLY A 171 -10.17 13.70 -12.98
N TRP A 172 -9.38 12.63 -12.88
CA TRP A 172 -9.23 11.80 -11.70
C TRP A 172 -7.83 11.90 -11.12
N TYR A 173 -7.74 11.93 -9.77
CA TYR A 173 -6.47 12.08 -9.05
C TYR A 173 -6.38 11.08 -7.90
N TYR A 174 -5.21 10.47 -7.72
CA TYR A 174 -4.87 9.77 -6.49
C TYR A 174 -4.66 10.76 -5.36
N ASP A 175 -5.32 10.52 -4.23
CA ASP A 175 -4.96 11.18 -2.99
C ASP A 175 -3.67 10.57 -2.44
N LEU A 176 -2.59 11.30 -2.51
CA LEU A 176 -1.28 10.90 -2.02
C LEU A 176 -1.08 11.22 -0.52
N THR A 177 -2.03 11.93 0.09
CA THR A 177 -1.91 12.40 1.48
C THR A 177 -1.62 11.25 2.44
N PRO A 178 -2.35 10.13 2.43
CA PRO A 178 -2.10 9.03 3.36
C PRO A 178 -0.70 8.41 3.24
N LEU A 179 -0.16 8.35 2.02
CA LEU A 179 1.18 7.82 1.77
C LEU A 179 2.28 8.81 2.20
N ILE A 180 2.04 10.09 2.04
CA ILE A 180 2.95 11.15 2.49
C ILE A 180 3.00 11.16 4.01
N ASP A 181 1.85 11.07 4.68
CA ASP A 181 1.75 11.01 6.14
C ASP A 181 2.48 9.78 6.69
N ALA A 182 2.25 8.60 6.10
CA ALA A 182 2.97 7.37 6.47
C ALA A 182 4.49 7.51 6.27
N LYS A 183 4.92 8.18 5.21
CA LYS A 183 6.33 8.46 4.97
C LYS A 183 6.93 9.37 6.04
N GLU A 184 6.22 10.41 6.45
CA GLU A 184 6.65 11.31 7.53
C GLU A 184 6.77 10.58 8.87
N GLU A 185 5.84 9.68 9.20
CA GLU A 185 5.91 8.84 10.40
C GLU A 185 7.16 7.94 10.40
N ILE A 186 7.47 7.29 9.26
CA ILE A 186 8.67 6.47 9.12
C ILE A 186 9.93 7.33 9.24
N TYR A 187 9.94 8.53 8.65
CA TYR A 187 11.07 9.47 8.82
C TYR A 187 11.28 9.87 10.26
N ALA A 188 10.22 10.19 10.99
CA ALA A 188 10.30 10.50 12.41
C ALA A 188 10.91 9.33 13.20
N ARG A 189 10.50 8.10 12.87
CA ARG A 189 11.07 6.90 13.49
C ARG A 189 12.53 6.68 13.15
N VAL A 190 12.95 6.90 11.91
CA VAL A 190 14.36 6.87 11.49
C VAL A 190 15.21 7.85 12.30
N GLN A 191 14.72 9.06 12.53
CA GLN A 191 15.43 10.04 13.34
C GLN A 191 15.61 9.57 14.80
N GLN A 192 14.54 9.02 15.40
CA GLN A 192 14.61 8.45 16.75
C GLN A 192 15.63 7.30 16.84
N LEU A 193 15.63 6.39 15.87
CA LEU A 193 16.57 5.26 15.82
C LEU A 193 18.02 5.75 15.66
N LYS A 194 18.27 6.77 14.83
CA LYS A 194 19.57 7.39 14.68
C LYS A 194 20.06 8.03 15.98
N GLU A 195 19.18 8.71 16.70
CA GLU A 195 19.53 9.30 18.00
C GLU A 195 19.89 8.20 19.01
N ILE A 196 19.10 7.12 19.05
CA ILE A 196 19.39 5.94 19.91
C ILE A 196 20.74 5.32 19.52
N GLU A 197 21.01 5.18 18.25
CA GLU A 197 22.27 4.60 17.75
C GLU A 197 23.45 5.52 18.03
N ALA A 198 23.31 6.84 17.86
CA ALA A 198 24.30 7.84 18.23
C ALA A 198 24.56 7.84 19.75
N MET A 199 23.52 7.73 20.58
CA MET A 199 23.69 7.57 22.03
C MET A 199 24.43 6.26 22.37
N ARG A 200 24.09 5.14 21.72
CA ARG A 200 24.82 3.87 21.91
C ARG A 200 26.29 3.96 21.50
N GLN A 201 26.58 4.64 20.39
CA GLN A 201 27.97 4.86 19.95
C GLN A 201 28.73 5.83 20.85
N ALA A 202 28.06 6.89 21.33
CA ALA A 202 28.63 7.81 22.31
C ALA A 202 28.84 7.14 23.69
N GLN A 203 28.00 6.17 24.02
CA GLN A 203 28.13 5.32 25.21
C GLN A 203 29.27 4.30 25.10
N GLY A 204 29.88 4.04 23.96
CA GLY A 204 31.05 3.18 23.75
C GLY A 204 31.76 2.71 25.03
N LEU A 205 33.04 2.48 25.02
CA LEU A 205 33.85 2.13 26.22
C LEU A 205 33.70 3.18 27.36
N GLY A 206 33.46 4.46 27.03
CA GLY A 206 33.23 5.52 27.99
C GLY A 206 31.87 5.44 28.69
N GLY A 207 30.82 5.01 27.96
CA GLY A 207 29.49 4.83 28.55
C GLY A 207 29.40 3.60 29.42
N PHE A 208 30.02 2.51 29.03
CA PHE A 208 30.14 1.31 29.86
C PHE A 208 30.93 1.63 31.16
N LEU A 209 31.99 2.43 31.08
CA LEU A 209 32.73 2.91 32.25
C LEU A 209 31.87 3.88 33.08
N ALA A 210 31.09 4.78 32.46
CA ALA A 210 30.20 5.69 33.19
C ALA A 210 29.05 4.95 33.87
N GLU A 211 28.49 3.90 33.24
CA GLU A 211 27.47 3.03 33.86
C GLU A 211 28.07 2.20 34.99
N LEU A 212 29.27 1.66 34.79
CA LEU A 212 30.02 0.96 35.81
C LEU A 212 30.41 1.89 36.98
N PHE A 213 30.89 3.12 36.68
CA PHE A 213 31.12 4.14 37.65
C PHE A 213 29.85 4.64 38.32
N GLY A 214 28.73 4.77 37.55
CA GLY A 214 27.42 5.13 38.08
C GLY A 214 26.87 4.05 39.04
N MET A 215 26.97 2.78 38.67
CA MET A 215 26.62 1.67 39.56
C MET A 215 27.55 1.58 40.76
N MET A 216 28.86 1.76 40.60
CA MET A 216 29.80 1.82 41.70
C MET A 216 29.53 3.03 42.61
N PHE A 217 29.23 4.21 42.04
CA PHE A 217 28.89 5.42 42.81
C PHE A 217 27.55 5.27 43.53
N ALA A 218 26.56 4.64 42.88
CA ALA A 218 25.28 4.33 43.51
C ALA A 218 25.46 3.33 44.65
N GLN A 219 26.31 2.31 44.50
CA GLN A 219 26.66 1.38 45.58
C GLN A 219 27.49 2.09 46.68
N LEU A 220 28.37 3.02 46.34
CA LEU A 220 29.13 3.79 47.31
C LEU A 220 28.28 4.83 48.08
N LEU A 221 27.25 5.40 47.40
CA LEU A 221 26.30 6.32 48.03
C LEU A 221 25.25 5.57 48.86
N MET A 222 24.91 4.35 48.47
CA MET A 222 24.00 3.50 49.23
C MET A 222 24.70 2.79 50.41
N ALA A 223 26.03 2.54 50.29
CA ALA A 223 26.78 1.94 51.41
C ALA A 223 26.75 2.75 52.72
N PRO A 224 26.84 4.09 52.71
CA PRO A 224 26.67 4.89 53.91
C PRO A 224 25.24 4.83 54.47
N VAL A 225 24.22 4.77 53.60
CA VAL A 225 22.81 4.70 54.01
C VAL A 225 22.50 3.35 54.65
N THR A 226 22.96 2.26 54.06
CA THR A 226 22.81 0.93 54.64
C THR A 226 23.64 0.75 55.91
N MET A 227 24.84 1.32 56.00
CA MET A 227 25.63 1.39 57.21
C MET A 227 24.90 2.21 58.30
N PHE A 228 24.30 3.31 57.89
CA PHE A 228 23.57 4.18 58.84
C PHE A 228 22.28 3.54 59.33
N GLU A 229 21.57 2.81 58.44
CA GLU A 229 20.41 2.00 58.83
C GLU A 229 20.80 0.85 59.78
N ILE A 230 21.89 0.15 59.50
CA ILE A 230 22.43 -0.90 60.43
C ILE A 230 22.83 -0.28 61.77
N MET A 231 23.48 0.89 61.77
CA MET A 231 23.81 1.61 63.02
C MET A 231 22.56 2.05 63.77
N LEU A 232 21.52 2.52 63.07
CA LEU A 232 20.24 2.91 63.71
C LEU A 232 19.50 1.70 64.27
N ASP A 233 19.55 0.57 63.57
CA ASP A 233 18.94 -0.68 64.04
C ASP A 233 19.66 -1.23 65.29
N ASP A 234 20.99 -1.14 65.32
CA ASP A 234 21.82 -1.50 66.46
C ASP A 234 21.55 -0.58 67.70
N ILE A 235 21.37 0.73 67.43
CA ILE A 235 21.01 1.69 68.53
C ILE A 235 19.59 1.43 68.99
N ASN A 236 18.63 1.17 68.09
CA ASN A 236 17.25 0.90 68.49
C ASN A 236 17.07 -0.45 69.23
N ASN A 237 17.91 -1.42 68.96
CA ASN A 237 17.91 -2.72 69.60
C ASN A 237 18.80 -2.80 70.86
N GLY A 238 19.34 -1.66 71.30
CA GLY A 238 20.13 -1.57 72.52
C GLY A 238 21.57 -2.10 72.42
N ASN A 239 22.08 -2.24 71.17
CA ASN A 239 23.44 -2.62 70.97
C ASN A 239 24.33 -1.36 70.89
N ASP A 240 25.42 -1.32 71.63
CA ASP A 240 26.36 -0.22 71.60
C ASP A 240 27.15 -0.24 70.29
N PRO A 241 27.09 0.85 69.47
CA PRO A 241 27.79 0.91 68.16
C PRO A 241 29.31 0.84 68.33
N ASN A 242 29.84 0.96 69.55
CA ASN A 242 31.27 0.84 69.79
C ASN A 242 31.67 -0.55 70.35
N HIS A 243 30.70 -1.47 70.41
CA HIS A 243 30.98 -2.83 70.89
C HIS A 243 31.50 -3.68 69.70
N TYR A 244 32.80 -3.80 69.53
CA TYR A 244 33.40 -4.82 68.71
C TYR A 244 33.30 -6.17 69.32
N PRO A 245 32.73 -7.17 68.66
CA PRO A 245 32.69 -8.53 69.22
C PRO A 245 34.13 -9.00 69.38
N SER A 246 34.49 -9.20 70.68
CA SER A 246 35.74 -9.81 70.99
C SER A 246 35.73 -11.24 70.51
N HIS A 247 36.75 -11.59 69.69
CA HIS A 247 36.96 -12.94 69.19
C HIS A 247 36.95 -13.90 70.41
N GLN A 248 35.89 -14.68 70.56
CA GLN A 248 35.90 -15.83 71.42
C GLN A 248 36.91 -16.84 70.84
N LYS A 249 38.00 -17.01 71.55
CA LYS A 249 38.88 -18.14 71.31
C LYS A 249 38.17 -19.38 71.80
N GLU A 250 37.78 -20.25 70.87
CA GLU A 250 37.39 -21.60 71.25
C GLU A 250 38.59 -22.35 71.84
N LYS A 251 38.32 -22.97 72.98
CA LYS A 251 39.15 -24.05 73.52
C LYS A 251 38.62 -25.38 73.05
#